data_5da7dafafc03a87a96560feac714fc8e
#
_entry.id   5da7dafafc03a87a96560feac714fc8e
#
_cell.length_a   1.000
_cell.length_b   1.000
_cell.length_c   1.000
_cell.angle_alpha   90.00
_cell.angle_beta   90.00
_cell.angle_gamma   90.00
#
_symmetry.space_group_name_H-M   'P 1'
#
loop_
_entity.id
_entity.type
_entity.pdbx_description
1 polymer ?
#
loop_
_entity_poly.entity_id
_entity_poly.type
_entity_poly.pdbx_seq_one_letter_code
_entity_poly.pdbx_strand_id
1 'polypeptide(L)'
;MASNKAVQNAQRLRYVRAIERFHKSIISYLLNTPNLNQESYDKKIINAKKVLDRVDEIALYKGELQDLQKQVVKMIAYKESDKDIDDIKDDLLYSSNQLEKSKNARRYKKDKHSQSKYDDWE
;
A
#
# COMPACT_ATOMS: atom_id res chain seq x y z
N MET A 1 -0.94 17.08 27.08
CA MET A 1 -1.81 16.02 27.25
C MET A 1 -1.45 14.77 26.53
N ALA A 2 -1.36 13.75 27.28
CA ALA A 2 -1.05 12.43 26.73
C ALA A 2 -2.04 12.01 25.66
N SER A 3 -3.27 12.47 25.77
CA SER A 3 -4.34 12.13 24.84
C SER A 3 -4.09 12.56 23.41
N ASN A 4 -3.36 13.67 23.19
CA ASN A 4 -3.09 14.12 21.83
C ASN A 4 -2.20 13.15 21.07
N LYS A 5 -1.20 12.61 21.73
CA LYS A 5 -0.30 11.65 21.10
C LYS A 5 -1.02 10.35 20.81
N ALA A 6 -1.86 9.90 21.73
CA ALA A 6 -2.65 8.69 21.55
C ALA A 6 -3.63 8.83 20.38
N VAL A 7 -4.28 9.99 20.27
CA VAL A 7 -5.21 10.28 19.18
C VAL A 7 -4.47 10.28 17.85
N GLN A 8 -3.31 10.91 17.78
CA GLN A 8 -2.51 10.94 16.55
C GLN A 8 -2.07 9.54 16.14
N ASN A 9 -1.68 8.71 17.09
CA ASN A 9 -1.28 7.33 16.80
C ASN A 9 -2.47 6.52 16.28
N ALA A 10 -3.65 6.71 16.87
CA ALA A 10 -4.85 6.03 16.42
C ALA A 10 -5.24 6.46 15.00
N GLN A 11 -5.14 7.75 14.70
CA GLN A 11 -5.42 8.28 13.37
C GLN A 11 -4.43 7.75 12.34
N ARG A 12 -3.16 7.67 12.71
CA ARG A 12 -2.12 7.13 11.82
C ARG A 12 -2.39 5.67 11.50
N LEU A 13 -2.77 4.89 12.51
CA LEU A 13 -3.08 3.48 12.32
C LEU A 13 -4.29 3.30 11.39
N ARG A 14 -5.32 4.11 11.55
CA ARG A 14 -6.49 4.07 10.67
C ARG A 14 -6.10 4.40 9.23
N TYR A 15 -5.28 5.42 9.06
CA TYR A 15 -4.82 5.81 7.74
C TYR A 15 -4.00 4.70 7.08
N VAL A 16 -3.06 4.10 7.81
CA VAL A 16 -2.24 3.00 7.30
C VAL A 16 -3.12 1.83 6.89
N ARG A 17 -4.09 1.47 7.72
CA ARG A 17 -5.01 0.38 7.39
C ARG A 17 -5.82 0.69 6.13
N ALA A 18 -6.20 1.94 5.96
CA ALA A 18 -6.96 2.37 4.78
C ALA A 18 -6.14 2.23 3.51
N ILE A 19 -4.89 2.69 3.52
CA ILE A 19 -4.04 2.59 2.33
C ILE A 19 -3.66 1.14 2.03
N GLU A 20 -3.46 0.31 3.05
CA GLU A 20 -3.20 -1.11 2.86
C GLU A 20 -4.40 -1.80 2.21
N ARG A 21 -5.58 -1.48 2.67
CA ARG A 21 -6.83 -2.03 2.16
C ARG A 21 -7.06 -1.64 0.70
N PHE A 22 -6.85 -0.36 0.41
CA PHE A 22 -6.96 0.14 -0.95
C PHE A 22 -5.98 -0.59 -1.87
N HIS A 23 -4.73 -0.64 -1.48
CA HIS A 23 -3.67 -1.29 -2.25
C HIS A 23 -4.02 -2.75 -2.54
N LYS A 24 -4.38 -3.50 -1.52
CA LYS A 24 -4.73 -4.90 -1.64
C LYS A 24 -5.93 -5.10 -2.57
N SER A 25 -6.93 -4.24 -2.44
CA SER A 25 -8.14 -4.30 -3.27
C SER A 25 -7.82 -4.11 -4.75
N ILE A 26 -6.97 -3.14 -5.07
CA ILE A 26 -6.61 -2.86 -6.46
C ILE A 26 -5.75 -4.00 -7.04
N ILE A 27 -4.77 -4.50 -6.28
CA ILE A 27 -3.93 -5.59 -6.75
C ILE A 27 -4.78 -6.85 -7.00
N SER A 28 -5.68 -7.18 -6.10
CA SER A 28 -6.57 -8.32 -6.26
C SER A 28 -7.44 -8.17 -7.51
N TYR A 29 -7.95 -6.96 -7.73
CA TYR A 29 -8.75 -6.67 -8.92
C TYR A 29 -7.93 -6.89 -10.20
N LEU A 30 -6.70 -6.39 -10.23
CA LEU A 30 -5.83 -6.53 -11.41
C LEU A 30 -5.51 -7.99 -11.70
N LEU A 31 -5.28 -8.77 -10.66
CA LEU A 31 -4.92 -10.19 -10.82
C LEU A 31 -6.11 -11.04 -11.22
N ASN A 32 -7.31 -10.71 -10.77
CA ASN A 32 -8.47 -11.59 -10.93
C ASN A 32 -9.46 -11.16 -12.01
N THR A 33 -9.25 -10.03 -12.64
CA THR A 33 -10.18 -9.54 -13.67
C THR A 33 -9.68 -9.92 -15.05
N PRO A 34 -10.42 -10.78 -15.77
CA PRO A 34 -9.95 -11.30 -17.06
C PRO A 34 -9.93 -10.30 -18.21
N ASN A 35 -10.86 -9.38 -18.25
CA ASN A 35 -10.97 -8.43 -19.35
C ASN A 35 -10.86 -7.00 -18.83
N LEU A 36 -9.62 -6.62 -18.51
CA LEU A 36 -9.38 -5.28 -18.01
C LEU A 36 -9.58 -4.23 -19.07
N ASN A 37 -10.21 -3.12 -18.67
CA ASN A 37 -10.28 -1.94 -19.50
C ASN A 37 -10.24 -0.72 -18.61
N GLN A 38 -9.96 0.44 -19.21
CA GLN A 38 -9.79 1.67 -18.45
C GLN A 38 -11.08 2.04 -17.71
N GLU A 39 -12.23 1.84 -18.33
CA GLU A 39 -13.50 2.17 -17.69
C GLU A 39 -13.74 1.37 -16.42
N SER A 40 -13.50 0.06 -16.45
CA SER A 40 -13.70 -0.77 -15.28
C SER A 40 -12.65 -0.45 -14.21
N TYR A 41 -11.42 -0.14 -14.61
CA TYR A 41 -10.37 0.28 -13.70
C TYR A 41 -10.79 1.58 -12.98
N ASP A 42 -11.27 2.57 -13.73
CA ASP A 42 -11.69 3.84 -13.15
C ASP A 42 -12.80 3.64 -12.12
N LYS A 43 -13.77 2.79 -12.44
CA LYS A 43 -14.87 2.48 -11.52
C LYS A 43 -14.35 1.81 -10.25
N LYS A 44 -13.38 0.91 -10.41
CA LYS A 44 -12.77 0.22 -9.26
C LYS A 44 -12.04 1.20 -8.37
N ILE A 45 -11.29 2.14 -8.95
CA ILE A 45 -10.58 3.16 -8.19
C ILE A 45 -11.57 4.03 -7.41
N ILE A 46 -12.62 4.50 -8.07
CA ILE A 46 -13.63 5.34 -7.42
C ILE A 46 -14.27 4.60 -6.24
N ASN A 47 -14.59 3.34 -6.43
CA ASN A 47 -15.23 2.55 -5.39
C ASN A 47 -14.27 2.25 -4.23
N ALA A 48 -13.05 1.84 -4.55
CA ALA A 48 -12.05 1.52 -3.53
C ALA A 48 -11.62 2.76 -2.75
N LYS A 49 -11.60 3.92 -3.38
CA LYS A 49 -11.20 5.18 -2.77
C LYS A 49 -12.11 5.58 -1.62
N LYS A 50 -13.30 5.04 -1.55
CA LYS A 50 -14.23 5.33 -0.45
C LYS A 50 -13.64 5.02 0.92
N VAL A 51 -12.78 4.01 1.00
CA VAL A 51 -12.12 3.67 2.26
C VAL A 51 -11.14 4.77 2.68
N LEU A 52 -10.52 5.43 1.72
CA LEU A 52 -9.59 6.53 1.99
C LEU A 52 -10.35 7.79 2.41
N ASP A 53 -11.54 7.99 1.88
CA ASP A 53 -12.33 9.18 2.18
C ASP A 53 -12.84 9.19 3.62
N ARG A 54 -12.78 8.06 4.30
CA ARG A 54 -13.23 7.93 5.70
C ARG A 54 -12.15 8.27 6.72
N VAL A 55 -10.93 8.48 6.28
CA VAL A 55 -9.80 8.75 7.16
C VAL A 55 -9.09 10.01 6.72
N ASP A 56 -8.40 10.65 7.66
CA ASP A 56 -7.57 11.80 7.34
C ASP A 56 -6.17 11.35 6.98
N GLU A 57 -5.60 12.00 5.99
CA GLU A 57 -4.23 11.75 5.60
C GLU A 57 -3.30 12.26 6.69
N ILE A 58 -2.33 11.44 7.07
CA ILE A 58 -1.38 11.77 8.13
C ILE A 58 0.03 11.45 7.65
N ALA A 59 1.00 12.27 8.05
CA ALA A 59 2.39 12.06 7.70
C ALA A 59 2.88 10.70 8.23
N LEU A 60 3.58 9.97 7.38
CA LEU A 60 4.14 8.67 7.70
C LEU A 60 5.66 8.78 7.76
N TYR A 61 6.24 8.09 8.73
CA TYR A 61 7.67 8.21 8.97
C TYR A 61 8.46 6.97 8.55
N LYS A 62 7.83 5.81 8.55
CA LYS A 62 8.51 4.59 8.11
C LYS A 62 8.58 4.54 6.60
N GLY A 63 9.77 4.24 6.06
CA GLY A 63 9.98 4.21 4.62
C GLY A 63 9.05 3.27 3.89
N GLU A 64 8.79 2.09 4.45
CA GLU A 64 7.89 1.12 3.82
C GLU A 64 6.46 1.64 3.72
N LEU A 65 6.01 2.44 4.70
CA LEU A 65 4.68 3.02 4.67
C LEU A 65 4.61 4.20 3.70
N GLN A 66 5.68 4.97 3.60
CA GLN A 66 5.78 6.04 2.62
C GLN A 66 5.75 5.47 1.20
N ASP A 67 6.43 4.35 0.98
CA ASP A 67 6.45 3.69 -0.32
C ASP A 67 5.06 3.17 -0.68
N LEU A 68 4.35 2.61 0.29
CA LEU A 68 2.98 2.16 0.11
C LEU A 68 2.06 3.34 -0.24
N GLN A 69 2.22 4.46 0.44
CA GLN A 69 1.46 5.67 0.15
C GLN A 69 1.69 6.15 -1.27
N LYS A 70 2.94 6.16 -1.71
CA LYS A 70 3.29 6.53 -3.09
C LYS A 70 2.64 5.60 -4.10
N GLN A 71 2.60 4.30 -3.79
CA GLN A 71 1.97 3.33 -4.66
C GLN A 71 0.47 3.58 -4.80
N VAL A 72 -0.20 3.90 -3.69
CA VAL A 72 -1.62 4.23 -3.70
C VAL A 72 -1.88 5.48 -4.53
N VAL A 73 -1.05 6.51 -4.38
CA VAL A 73 -1.16 7.74 -5.17
C VAL A 73 -1.01 7.43 -6.66
N LYS A 74 -0.07 6.57 -7.00
CA LYS A 74 0.16 6.14 -8.38
C LYS A 74 -1.04 5.40 -8.96
N MET A 75 -1.64 4.49 -8.17
CA MET A 75 -2.84 3.78 -8.58
C MET A 75 -3.98 4.74 -8.92
N ILE A 76 -4.16 5.76 -8.08
CA ILE A 76 -5.21 6.77 -8.30
C ILE A 76 -4.86 7.63 -9.52
N ALA A 77 -3.59 7.96 -9.70
CA ALA A 77 -3.14 8.79 -10.83
C ALA A 77 -3.38 8.11 -12.18
N TYR A 78 -3.46 6.79 -12.22
CA TYR A 78 -3.77 6.07 -13.45
C TYR A 78 -5.25 6.08 -13.81
N LYS A 79 -6.10 6.63 -12.96
CA LYS A 79 -7.52 6.80 -13.31
C LYS A 79 -7.62 7.76 -14.48
N GLU A 80 -8.42 7.39 -15.49
CA GLU A 80 -8.60 8.19 -16.71
C GLU A 80 -7.29 8.43 -17.46
N SER A 81 -6.36 7.50 -17.36
CA SER A 81 -5.08 7.59 -18.05
C SER A 81 -5.22 7.24 -19.51
N ASP A 82 -4.37 7.83 -20.36
CA ASP A 82 -4.29 7.49 -21.77
C ASP A 82 -3.41 6.27 -22.02
N LYS A 83 -2.78 5.76 -20.98
CA LYS A 83 -1.90 4.62 -21.08
C LYS A 83 -2.70 3.34 -21.30
N ASP A 84 -2.11 2.38 -22.00
CA ASP A 84 -2.72 1.07 -22.20
C ASP A 84 -2.96 0.40 -20.83
N ILE A 85 -4.14 -0.15 -20.65
CA ILE A 85 -4.50 -0.78 -19.37
C ILE A 85 -3.57 -1.94 -19.02
N ASP A 86 -3.08 -2.68 -20.01
CA ASP A 86 -2.16 -3.78 -19.76
C ASP A 86 -0.82 -3.25 -19.25
N ASP A 87 -0.37 -2.11 -19.75
CA ASP A 87 0.84 -1.47 -19.26
C ASP A 87 0.67 -0.94 -17.84
N ILE A 88 -0.52 -0.41 -17.54
CA ILE A 88 -0.85 0.04 -16.19
C ILE A 88 -0.79 -1.15 -15.23
N LYS A 89 -1.41 -2.26 -15.62
CA LYS A 89 -1.41 -3.48 -14.81
C LYS A 89 0.01 -3.96 -14.54
N ASP A 90 0.83 -4.06 -15.60
CA ASP A 90 2.20 -4.52 -15.48
C ASP A 90 3.03 -3.62 -14.56
N ASP A 91 2.89 -2.31 -14.71
CA ASP A 91 3.60 -1.36 -13.89
C ASP A 91 3.20 -1.46 -12.42
N LEU A 92 1.90 -1.53 -12.14
CA LEU A 92 1.42 -1.61 -10.77
C LEU A 92 1.79 -2.92 -10.10
N LEU A 93 1.73 -4.02 -10.83
CA LEU A 93 2.13 -5.32 -10.28
C LEU A 93 3.63 -5.36 -10.01
N TYR A 94 4.41 -4.80 -10.90
CA TYR A 94 5.86 -4.72 -10.71
C TYR A 94 6.21 -3.88 -9.49
N SER A 95 5.64 -2.68 -9.38
CA SER A 95 5.89 -1.78 -8.24
C SER A 95 5.47 -2.42 -6.92
N SER A 96 4.35 -3.12 -6.92
CA SER A 96 3.85 -3.80 -5.72
C SER A 96 4.78 -4.94 -5.30
N ASN A 97 5.33 -5.67 -6.26
CA ASN A 97 6.31 -6.71 -5.97
C ASN A 97 7.59 -6.10 -5.36
N GLN A 98 8.00 -4.94 -5.84
CA GLN A 98 9.16 -4.26 -5.28
C GLN A 98 8.91 -3.84 -3.82
N LEU A 99 7.71 -3.40 -3.51
CA LEU A 99 7.32 -3.08 -2.14
C LEU A 99 7.43 -4.31 -1.24
N GLU A 100 6.92 -5.45 -1.69
CA GLU A 100 6.97 -6.69 -0.93
C GLU A 100 8.40 -7.15 -0.70
N LYS A 101 9.22 -7.10 -1.72
CA LYS A 101 10.63 -7.47 -1.61
C LYS A 101 11.36 -6.59 -0.61
N SER A 102 11.13 -5.29 -0.66
CA SER A 102 11.75 -4.34 0.25
C SER A 102 11.32 -4.60 1.69
N LYS A 103 10.04 -4.85 1.89
CA LYS A 103 9.47 -5.17 3.19
C LYS A 103 10.06 -6.46 3.75
N ASN A 104 10.13 -7.50 2.94
CA ASN A 104 10.67 -8.79 3.34
C ASN A 104 12.16 -8.71 3.66
N ALA A 105 12.91 -7.95 2.87
CA ALA A 105 14.33 -7.75 3.13
C ALA A 105 14.57 -7.06 4.47
N ARG A 106 13.76 -6.07 4.79
CA ARG A 106 13.84 -5.39 6.10
C ARG A 106 13.52 -6.34 7.24
N ARG A 107 12.51 -7.18 7.09
CA ARG A 107 12.14 -8.18 8.09
C ARG A 107 13.24 -9.19 8.29
N TYR A 108 13.80 -9.68 7.20
CA TYR A 108 14.87 -10.66 7.27
C TYR A 108 16.06 -10.13 8.06
N LYS A 109 16.48 -8.91 7.76
CA LYS A 109 17.59 -8.28 8.46
C LYS A 109 17.30 -8.14 9.95
N LYS A 110 16.09 -7.73 10.27
CA LYS A 110 15.69 -7.55 11.66
C LYS A 110 15.68 -8.87 12.41
N ASP A 111 15.13 -9.90 11.82
CA ASP A 111 15.06 -11.22 12.44
C ASP A 111 16.44 -11.81 12.63
N LYS A 112 17.29 -11.70 11.63
CA LYS A 112 18.64 -12.19 11.70
C LYS A 112 19.42 -11.51 12.80
N HIS A 113 19.25 -10.22 12.93
CA HIS A 113 19.90 -9.44 13.98
C HIS A 113 19.42 -9.88 15.36
N SER A 114 18.12 -10.10 15.50
CA SER A 114 17.54 -10.59 16.73
C SER A 114 18.09 -11.96 17.12
N GLN A 115 18.18 -12.86 16.16
CA GLN A 115 18.73 -14.19 16.41
C GLN A 115 20.17 -14.11 16.89
N SER A 116 20.94 -13.31 16.24
CA SER A 116 22.32 -13.10 16.63
C SER A 116 22.44 -12.60 18.06
N LYS A 117 21.51 -11.77 18.44
CA LYS A 117 21.49 -11.19 19.75
C LYS A 117 21.14 -12.18 20.84
N TYR A 118 20.21 -13.06 20.59
CA TYR A 118 19.82 -14.04 21.56
C TYR A 118 20.63 -15.26 21.50
N ASP A 119 21.30 -15.54 20.52
CA ASP A 119 22.11 -16.50 20.43
C ASP A 119 21.85 -17.56 20.60
N ASP A 120 21.63 -17.87 20.21
CA ASP A 120 21.48 -18.82 20.30
C ASP A 120 20.43 -19.24 20.52
N TRP A 121 19.73 -18.80 20.47
CA TRP A 121 18.56 -19.15 20.76
C TRP A 121 17.94 -19.78 19.70
N GLU A 122 18.35 -19.91 18.90
CA GLU A 122 17.75 -20.57 18.07
C GLU A 122 17.93 -21.60 18.08
#